data_701384f4abf57d9415a1fc6c91511cbc
#
_entry.id   701384f4abf57d9415a1fc6c91511cbc
#
_cell.length_a   1.000
_cell.length_b   1.000
_cell.length_c   1.000
_cell.angle_alpha   90.00
_cell.angle_beta   90.00
_cell.angle_gamma   90.00
#
_symmetry.space_group_name_H-M   'P 1'
#
loop_
_entity.id
_entity.type
_entity.pdbx_description
1 polymer ?
#
loop_
_entity_poly.entity_id
_entity_poly.type
_entity_poly.pdbx_seq_one_letter_code
_entity_poly.pdbx_strand_id
1 'polypeptide(L)'
;MPFGRRVSGIVHGLALGGVLYSVMVVTFVIVLPVIWRPVWVRWVVRRAARVAIPIALAGARVRVRGTGVEYARELERGRGYILIANHASNLDPMALIKVLGRVDLAFVAKAETLRRPLLGHMLRACGWFGVERESPIAFKRFQEEVQARRKAGWIPNLVVFPEGTRSTDGQLQPFRMGTFLLAARCRLPILPVVIRGTSPIHGRNAFACYPGTVRVDVLPPIEPPGKLSAAEILDAVAALQKKAEAIYRAVPDLNRVDGDLPSPALAPSESVS
;
A
#
# COMPACT_ATOMS: atom_id res chain seq x y z
N MET A 1 1.52 3.64 -30.83
CA MET A 1 0.11 3.68 -30.36
C MET A 1 -0.70 4.56 -31.31
N PRO A 2 -1.93 4.15 -31.70
CA PRO A 2 -2.84 4.97 -32.51
C PRO A 2 -3.15 6.31 -31.82
N PHE A 3 -3.29 7.38 -32.61
CA PHE A 3 -3.54 8.74 -32.13
C PHE A 3 -4.75 8.82 -31.18
N GLY A 4 -5.88 8.21 -31.56
CA GLY A 4 -7.09 8.20 -30.72
C GLY A 4 -6.90 7.55 -29.34
N ARG A 5 -6.05 6.53 -29.23
CA ARG A 5 -5.74 5.90 -27.94
C ARG A 5 -4.92 6.83 -27.03
N ARG A 6 -3.99 7.61 -27.61
CA ARG A 6 -3.23 8.62 -26.86
C ARG A 6 -4.12 9.72 -26.33
N VAL A 7 -5.01 10.28 -27.16
CA VAL A 7 -5.97 11.30 -26.74
C VAL A 7 -6.88 10.77 -25.65
N SER A 8 -7.44 9.58 -25.81
CA SER A 8 -8.26 8.93 -24.77
C SER A 8 -7.50 8.77 -23.46
N GLY A 9 -6.25 8.33 -23.49
CA GLY A 9 -5.43 8.18 -22.28
C GLY A 9 -5.18 9.53 -21.56
N ILE A 10 -4.95 10.60 -22.29
CA ILE A 10 -4.78 11.95 -21.73
C ILE A 10 -6.07 12.42 -21.08
N VAL A 11 -7.22 12.28 -21.74
CA VAL A 11 -8.53 12.67 -21.21
C VAL A 11 -8.85 11.96 -19.90
N HIS A 12 -8.63 10.64 -19.84
CA HIS A 12 -8.84 9.89 -18.60
C HIS A 12 -7.82 10.25 -17.51
N GLY A 13 -6.57 10.56 -17.89
CA GLY A 13 -5.55 11.06 -16.95
C GLY A 13 -5.93 12.40 -16.35
N LEU A 14 -6.44 13.33 -17.17
CA LEU A 14 -6.98 14.63 -16.71
C LEU A 14 -8.20 14.45 -15.80
N ALA A 15 -9.12 13.55 -16.15
CA ALA A 15 -10.28 13.25 -15.32
C ALA A 15 -9.87 12.71 -13.94
N LEU A 16 -8.94 11.73 -13.92
CA LEU A 16 -8.40 11.16 -12.70
C LEU A 16 -7.73 12.23 -11.82
N GLY A 17 -6.77 12.96 -12.41
CA GLY A 17 -5.99 13.99 -11.71
C GLY A 17 -6.86 15.17 -11.27
N GLY A 18 -7.76 15.64 -12.13
CA GLY A 18 -8.68 16.75 -11.85
C GLY A 18 -9.60 16.45 -10.68
N VAL A 19 -10.24 15.30 -10.64
CA VAL A 19 -11.11 14.89 -9.51
C VAL A 19 -10.29 14.81 -8.23
N LEU A 20 -9.13 14.15 -8.25
CA LEU A 20 -8.30 14.00 -7.05
C LEU A 20 -7.81 15.36 -6.54
N TYR A 21 -7.36 16.24 -7.44
CA TYR A 21 -6.89 17.58 -7.09
C TYR A 21 -8.02 18.45 -6.51
N SER A 22 -9.19 18.46 -7.16
CA SER A 22 -10.35 19.23 -6.69
C SER A 22 -10.79 18.77 -5.31
N VAL A 23 -10.91 17.46 -5.08
CA VAL A 23 -11.26 16.93 -3.76
C VAL A 23 -10.18 17.25 -2.74
N MET A 24 -8.90 17.20 -3.11
CA MET A 24 -7.80 17.57 -2.21
C MET A 24 -7.93 19.04 -1.76
N VAL A 25 -8.19 19.97 -2.68
CA VAL A 25 -8.37 21.39 -2.36
C VAL A 25 -9.59 21.61 -1.47
N VAL A 26 -10.74 21.05 -1.85
CA VAL A 26 -11.98 21.16 -1.05
C VAL A 26 -11.78 20.57 0.34
N THR A 27 -11.17 19.39 0.44
CA THR A 27 -10.88 18.75 1.74
C THR A 27 -9.97 19.62 2.59
N PHE A 28 -8.96 20.26 1.99
CA PHE A 28 -8.07 21.16 2.71
C PHE A 28 -8.83 22.37 3.27
N VAL A 29 -9.68 22.99 2.48
CA VAL A 29 -10.52 24.11 2.93
C VAL A 29 -11.42 23.68 4.10
N ILE A 30 -12.07 22.53 4.00
CA ILE A 30 -12.92 21.98 5.07
C ILE A 30 -12.12 21.70 6.36
N VAL A 31 -10.87 21.30 6.24
CA VAL A 31 -10.01 20.95 7.38
C VAL A 31 -9.41 22.19 8.05
N LEU A 32 -9.28 23.32 7.35
CA LEU A 32 -8.67 24.55 7.90
C LEU A 32 -9.21 24.94 9.28
N PRO A 33 -10.55 24.99 9.54
CA PRO A 33 -11.07 25.37 10.85
C PRO A 33 -10.76 24.38 11.97
N VAL A 34 -10.44 23.13 11.62
CA VAL A 34 -10.21 22.03 12.57
C VAL A 34 -8.78 21.50 12.52
N ILE A 35 -7.87 22.23 11.89
CA ILE A 35 -6.48 21.78 11.65
C ILE A 35 -5.72 21.46 12.96
N TRP A 36 -6.09 22.11 14.05
CA TRP A 36 -5.57 21.87 15.39
C TRP A 36 -6.07 20.59 16.05
N ARG A 37 -7.11 19.95 15.47
CA ARG A 37 -7.72 18.73 15.98
C ARG A 37 -7.35 17.54 15.07
N PRO A 38 -6.21 16.87 15.27
CA PRO A 38 -5.70 15.85 14.35
C PRO A 38 -6.67 14.69 14.13
N VAL A 39 -7.52 14.37 15.10
CA VAL A 39 -8.55 13.33 14.98
C VAL A 39 -9.59 13.71 13.93
N TRP A 40 -10.09 14.96 13.96
CA TRP A 40 -11.07 15.46 12.97
C TRP A 40 -10.46 15.56 11.57
N VAL A 41 -9.22 16.08 11.47
CA VAL A 41 -8.49 16.12 10.20
C VAL A 41 -8.38 14.73 9.58
N ARG A 42 -7.96 13.75 10.38
CA ARG A 42 -7.85 12.35 9.94
C ARG A 42 -9.17 11.81 9.47
N TRP A 43 -10.24 12.03 10.23
CA TRP A 43 -11.57 11.57 9.88
C TRP A 43 -12.05 12.18 8.56
N VAL A 44 -11.96 13.49 8.39
CA VAL A 44 -12.39 14.21 7.17
C VAL A 44 -11.59 13.73 5.96
N VAL A 45 -10.26 13.70 6.05
CA VAL A 45 -9.39 13.31 4.92
C VAL A 45 -9.66 11.87 4.48
N ARG A 46 -9.85 10.95 5.43
CA ARG A 46 -10.19 9.56 5.11
C ARG A 46 -11.56 9.42 4.47
N ARG A 47 -12.56 10.15 4.96
CA ARG A 47 -13.90 10.16 4.34
C ARG A 47 -13.85 10.72 2.92
N ALA A 48 -13.14 11.84 2.73
CA ALA A 48 -12.91 12.41 1.41
C ALA A 48 -12.23 11.43 0.45
N ALA A 49 -11.17 10.75 0.88
CA ALA A 49 -10.47 9.76 0.08
C ALA A 49 -11.39 8.57 -0.31
N ARG A 50 -12.20 8.07 0.63
CA ARG A 50 -13.15 6.97 0.38
C ARG A 50 -14.23 7.33 -0.66
N VAL A 51 -14.56 8.60 -0.79
CA VAL A 51 -15.53 9.09 -1.79
C VAL A 51 -14.82 9.44 -3.09
N ALA A 52 -13.72 10.20 -3.02
CA ALA A 52 -13.01 10.70 -4.18
C ALA A 52 -12.36 9.62 -5.02
N ILE A 53 -11.72 8.65 -4.39
CA ILE A 53 -10.99 7.60 -5.11
C ILE A 53 -11.92 6.77 -5.99
N PRO A 54 -13.07 6.25 -5.53
CA PRO A 54 -14.02 5.57 -6.40
C PRO A 54 -14.52 6.42 -7.56
N ILE A 55 -14.81 7.71 -7.32
CA ILE A 55 -15.28 8.65 -8.37
C ILE A 55 -14.16 8.88 -9.40
N ALA A 56 -12.94 9.14 -8.96
CA ALA A 56 -11.81 9.36 -9.83
C ALA A 56 -11.48 8.13 -10.70
N LEU A 57 -11.50 6.93 -10.10
CA LEU A 57 -11.31 5.67 -10.82
C LEU A 57 -12.44 5.43 -11.83
N ALA A 58 -13.69 5.72 -11.47
CA ALA A 58 -14.83 5.60 -12.40
C ALA A 58 -14.71 6.58 -13.57
N GLY A 59 -14.34 7.84 -13.31
CA GLY A 59 -14.08 8.85 -14.35
C GLY A 59 -12.95 8.43 -15.31
N ALA A 60 -11.93 7.77 -14.79
CA ALA A 60 -10.86 7.17 -15.59
C ALA A 60 -11.23 5.81 -16.22
N ARG A 61 -12.46 5.33 -16.03
CA ARG A 61 -12.92 4.00 -16.46
C ARG A 61 -12.04 2.85 -15.97
N VAL A 62 -11.50 3.00 -14.76
CA VAL A 62 -10.71 1.96 -14.09
C VAL A 62 -11.61 1.19 -13.13
N ARG A 63 -11.77 -0.11 -13.39
CA ARG A 63 -12.51 -1.01 -12.52
C ARG A 63 -11.54 -1.68 -11.55
N VAL A 64 -11.86 -1.66 -10.24
CA VAL A 64 -11.06 -2.35 -9.23
C VAL A 64 -11.88 -3.50 -8.66
N ARG A 65 -11.33 -4.71 -8.70
CA ARG A 65 -11.89 -5.93 -8.12
C ARG A 65 -11.00 -6.42 -7.00
N GLY A 66 -11.58 -6.86 -5.89
CA GLY A 66 -10.87 -7.42 -4.75
C GLY A 66 -11.27 -8.86 -4.50
N THR A 67 -10.31 -9.70 -4.11
CA THR A 67 -10.53 -11.07 -3.61
C THR A 67 -9.80 -11.25 -2.29
N GLY A 68 -10.12 -12.30 -1.51
CA GLY A 68 -9.49 -12.54 -0.21
C GLY A 68 -9.83 -11.48 0.84
N VAL A 69 -10.93 -10.73 0.65
CA VAL A 69 -11.33 -9.64 1.57
C VAL A 69 -11.69 -10.16 2.98
N GLU A 70 -11.92 -11.45 3.12
CA GLU A 70 -12.09 -12.12 4.41
C GLU A 70 -10.84 -12.00 5.28
N TYR A 71 -9.64 -12.06 4.70
CA TYR A 71 -8.39 -11.81 5.42
C TYR A 71 -8.23 -10.35 5.83
N ALA A 72 -8.87 -9.43 5.10
CA ALA A 72 -8.88 -8.02 5.47
C ALA A 72 -9.69 -7.74 6.75
N ARG A 73 -10.62 -8.62 7.13
CA ARG A 73 -11.35 -8.50 8.40
C ARG A 73 -10.43 -8.63 9.61
N GLU A 74 -9.31 -9.34 9.46
CA GLU A 74 -8.27 -9.40 10.51
C GLU A 74 -7.70 -8.01 10.84
N LEU A 75 -7.65 -7.11 9.86
CA LEU A 75 -7.18 -5.74 10.05
C LEU A 75 -8.09 -4.93 10.99
N GLU A 76 -9.37 -5.30 11.07
CA GLU A 76 -10.35 -4.63 11.93
C GLU A 76 -10.21 -5.04 13.40
N ARG A 77 -9.58 -6.18 13.68
CA ARG A 77 -9.40 -6.72 15.02
C ARG A 77 -8.40 -5.96 15.91
N GLY A 78 -7.79 -4.91 15.39
CA GLY A 78 -6.93 -4.03 16.18
C GLY A 78 -5.57 -4.63 16.55
N ARG A 79 -5.17 -5.76 15.98
CA ARG A 79 -3.85 -6.38 16.19
C ARG A 79 -2.73 -5.57 15.52
N GLY A 80 -3.05 -4.90 14.40
CA GLY A 80 -2.10 -4.23 13.52
C GLY A 80 -1.36 -5.21 12.61
N TYR A 81 -1.19 -4.81 11.36
CA TYR A 81 -0.55 -5.62 10.31
C TYR A 81 0.42 -4.78 9.49
N ILE A 82 1.38 -5.43 8.88
CA ILE A 82 2.16 -4.85 7.78
C ILE A 82 1.61 -5.45 6.49
N LEU A 83 0.85 -4.65 5.75
CA LEU A 83 0.42 -5.00 4.41
C LEU A 83 1.60 -4.77 3.47
N ILE A 84 2.04 -5.81 2.82
CA ILE A 84 3.02 -5.69 1.74
C ILE A 84 2.32 -5.82 0.40
N ALA A 85 2.66 -4.96 -0.55
CA ALA A 85 2.13 -5.00 -1.90
C ALA A 85 3.23 -4.73 -2.93
N ASN A 86 3.11 -5.31 -4.12
CA ASN A 86 3.94 -4.93 -5.26
C ASN A 86 3.58 -3.51 -5.74
N HIS A 87 4.55 -2.82 -6.38
CA HIS A 87 4.39 -1.42 -6.72
C HIS A 87 4.81 -1.10 -8.16
N ALA A 88 3.83 -0.85 -9.01
CA ALA A 88 4.04 -0.53 -10.41
C ALA A 88 3.43 0.82 -10.84
N SER A 89 2.50 1.37 -10.05
CA SER A 89 1.70 2.52 -10.44
C SER A 89 1.32 3.44 -9.27
N ASN A 90 0.99 4.68 -9.59
CA ASN A 90 0.29 5.57 -8.64
C ASN A 90 -1.15 5.11 -8.35
N LEU A 91 -1.70 4.19 -9.15
CA LEU A 91 -3.01 3.58 -8.90
C LEU A 91 -2.99 2.57 -7.75
N ASP A 92 -1.82 2.00 -7.40
CA ASP A 92 -1.72 0.95 -6.39
C ASP A 92 -2.27 1.39 -5.03
N PRO A 93 -1.89 2.55 -4.44
CA PRO A 93 -2.49 3.03 -3.21
C PRO A 93 -3.99 3.26 -3.33
N MET A 94 -4.47 3.75 -4.49
CA MET A 94 -5.89 3.99 -4.72
C MET A 94 -6.67 2.68 -4.80
N ALA A 95 -6.12 1.67 -5.47
CA ALA A 95 -6.73 0.34 -5.54
C ALA A 95 -6.84 -0.30 -4.14
N LEU A 96 -5.78 -0.19 -3.31
CA LEU A 96 -5.80 -0.64 -1.93
C LEU A 96 -6.87 0.09 -1.10
N ILE A 97 -6.94 1.41 -1.19
CA ILE A 97 -7.96 2.19 -0.47
C ILE A 97 -9.38 1.85 -0.97
N LYS A 98 -9.56 1.58 -2.27
CA LYS A 98 -10.86 1.16 -2.82
C LYS A 98 -11.33 -0.17 -2.25
N VAL A 99 -10.42 -1.14 -2.12
CA VAL A 99 -10.75 -2.50 -1.65
C VAL A 99 -10.77 -2.59 -0.12
N LEU A 100 -9.79 -1.96 0.55
CA LEU A 100 -9.57 -2.06 2.00
C LEU A 100 -9.99 -0.80 2.77
N GLY A 101 -10.66 0.15 2.13
CA GLY A 101 -10.90 1.49 2.68
C GLY A 101 -11.81 1.57 3.93
N ARG A 102 -12.33 0.45 4.41
CA ARG A 102 -13.02 0.39 5.71
C ARG A 102 -12.03 0.38 6.88
N VAL A 103 -10.79 -0.02 6.62
CA VAL A 103 -9.74 -0.16 7.61
C VAL A 103 -8.84 1.08 7.64
N ASP A 104 -8.23 1.32 8.78
CA ASP A 104 -7.22 2.37 8.94
C ASP A 104 -5.89 1.92 8.31
N LEU A 105 -5.57 2.48 7.14
CA LEU A 105 -4.33 2.24 6.43
C LEU A 105 -3.37 3.42 6.60
N ALA A 106 -2.15 3.15 7.04
CA ALA A 106 -1.07 4.12 7.13
C ALA A 106 0.04 3.73 6.13
N PHE A 107 0.18 4.50 5.07
CA PHE A 107 1.18 4.20 4.05
C PHE A 107 2.57 4.69 4.45
N VAL A 108 3.57 3.88 4.10
CA VAL A 108 4.97 4.28 4.19
C VAL A 108 5.40 4.83 2.83
N ALA A 109 5.66 6.13 2.78
CA ALA A 109 6.00 6.87 1.58
C ALA A 109 7.42 7.43 1.64
N LYS A 110 7.92 7.92 0.50
CA LYS A 110 9.17 8.66 0.45
C LYS A 110 9.04 9.98 1.22
N ALA A 111 10.05 10.36 2.03
CA ALA A 111 9.99 11.55 2.88
C ALA A 111 9.63 12.82 2.09
N GLU A 112 10.14 12.98 0.86
CA GLU A 112 9.84 14.13 0.00
C GLU A 112 8.36 14.22 -0.38
N THR A 113 7.63 13.10 -0.43
CA THR A 113 6.18 13.11 -0.69
C THR A 113 5.44 13.80 0.46
N LEU A 114 5.88 13.58 1.69
CA LEU A 114 5.28 14.19 2.86
C LEU A 114 5.73 15.64 3.08
N ARG A 115 6.80 16.08 2.40
CA ARG A 115 7.24 17.49 2.43
C ARG A 115 6.47 18.38 1.44
N ARG A 116 5.72 17.78 0.50
CA ARG A 116 4.94 18.56 -0.47
C ARG A 116 3.88 19.37 0.24
N PRO A 117 3.72 20.66 -0.12
CA PRO A 117 2.66 21.50 0.43
C PRO A 117 1.30 20.86 0.14
N LEU A 118 0.32 21.11 0.98
CA LEU A 118 -1.05 20.60 0.92
C LEU A 118 -1.11 19.07 1.02
N LEU A 119 -0.63 18.34 0.02
CA LEU A 119 -0.65 16.86 -0.01
C LEU A 119 0.07 16.26 1.20
N GLY A 120 1.28 16.73 1.51
CA GLY A 120 2.06 16.20 2.62
C GLY A 120 1.40 16.43 3.99
N HIS A 121 0.72 17.57 4.17
CA HIS A 121 -0.04 17.81 5.39
C HIS A 121 -1.19 16.83 5.55
N MET A 122 -1.95 16.60 4.49
CA MET A 122 -3.06 15.66 4.50
C MET A 122 -2.60 14.22 4.75
N LEU A 123 -1.51 13.79 4.11
CA LEU A 123 -0.96 12.46 4.31
C LEU A 123 -0.44 12.24 5.73
N ARG A 124 0.29 13.22 6.31
CA ARG A 124 0.70 13.17 7.71
C ARG A 124 -0.50 13.12 8.66
N ALA A 125 -1.53 13.91 8.41
CA ALA A 125 -2.76 13.88 9.19
C ALA A 125 -3.45 12.51 9.13
N CYS A 126 -3.35 11.79 8.02
CA CYS A 126 -3.81 10.40 7.88
C CYS A 126 -2.92 9.37 8.59
N GLY A 127 -1.82 9.80 9.20
CA GLY A 127 -0.90 8.90 9.90
C GLY A 127 0.15 8.25 9.01
N TRP A 128 0.32 8.73 7.77
CA TRP A 128 1.36 8.22 6.89
C TRP A 128 2.76 8.51 7.44
N PHE A 129 3.70 7.64 7.11
CA PHE A 129 5.10 7.75 7.51
C PHE A 129 5.96 8.16 6.31
N GLY A 130 6.86 9.11 6.53
CA GLY A 130 7.90 9.47 5.56
C GLY A 130 9.22 8.80 5.91
N VAL A 131 9.79 8.05 4.97
CA VAL A 131 11.07 7.36 5.18
C VAL A 131 12.07 7.79 4.11
N GLU A 132 13.26 8.15 4.54
CA GLU A 132 14.44 8.31 3.66
C GLU A 132 15.04 6.93 3.46
N ARG A 133 14.84 6.39 2.25
CA ARG A 133 15.08 4.96 1.95
C ARG A 133 16.54 4.53 1.99
N GLU A 134 17.46 5.46 1.87
CA GLU A 134 18.90 5.20 1.79
C GLU A 134 19.63 5.48 3.09
N SER A 135 18.90 5.92 4.12
CA SER A 135 19.47 6.23 5.44
C SER A 135 19.09 5.17 6.47
N PRO A 136 20.06 4.38 6.95
CA PRO A 136 19.84 3.45 8.06
C PRO A 136 19.33 4.16 9.34
N ILE A 137 19.79 5.40 9.58
CA ILE A 137 19.38 6.21 10.72
C ILE A 137 17.89 6.59 10.57
N ALA A 138 17.47 7.02 9.39
CA ALA A 138 16.07 7.36 9.14
C ALA A 138 15.17 6.13 9.28
N PHE A 139 15.63 4.96 8.84
CA PHE A 139 14.89 3.72 9.04
C PHE A 139 14.76 3.34 10.52
N LYS A 140 15.82 3.52 11.32
CA LYS A 140 15.78 3.30 12.77
C LYS A 140 14.76 4.23 13.43
N ARG A 141 14.79 5.53 13.11
CA ARG A 141 13.81 6.52 13.62
C ARG A 141 12.37 6.13 13.24
N PHE A 142 12.15 5.66 12.03
CA PHE A 142 10.84 5.16 11.60
C PHE A 142 10.38 3.97 12.45
N GLN A 143 11.26 3.01 12.73
CA GLN A 143 10.94 1.88 13.62
C GLN A 143 10.58 2.35 15.03
N GLU A 144 11.36 3.27 15.58
CA GLU A 144 11.13 3.86 16.91
C GLU A 144 9.77 4.60 16.95
N GLU A 145 9.43 5.35 15.89
CA GLU A 145 8.16 6.05 15.78
C GLU A 145 6.97 5.05 15.72
N VAL A 146 7.08 3.98 14.95
CA VAL A 146 6.05 2.93 14.91
C VAL A 146 5.86 2.30 16.29
N GLN A 147 6.94 1.99 16.99
CA GLN A 147 6.88 1.42 18.32
C GLN A 147 6.29 2.40 19.35
N ALA A 148 6.68 3.68 19.29
CA ALA A 148 6.15 4.71 20.19
C ALA A 148 4.64 4.88 20.02
N ARG A 149 4.16 4.94 18.77
CA ARG A 149 2.72 5.04 18.47
C ARG A 149 1.96 3.81 18.95
N ARG A 150 2.53 2.61 18.84
CA ARG A 150 1.92 1.38 19.37
C ARG A 150 1.82 1.41 20.90
N LYS A 151 2.87 1.84 21.58
CA LYS A 151 2.83 2.02 23.05
C LYS A 151 1.78 3.03 23.48
N ALA A 152 1.51 4.04 22.66
CA ALA A 152 0.45 5.03 22.89
C ALA A 152 -0.95 4.53 22.49
N GLY A 153 -1.13 3.22 22.22
CA GLY A 153 -2.42 2.63 21.90
C GLY A 153 -2.84 2.74 20.43
N TRP A 154 -2.00 3.32 19.56
CA TRP A 154 -2.29 3.32 18.13
C TRP A 154 -1.68 2.09 17.46
N ILE A 155 -2.52 1.19 16.98
CA ILE A 155 -2.12 -0.04 16.32
C ILE A 155 -2.29 0.15 14.82
N PRO A 156 -1.21 0.43 14.08
CA PRO A 156 -1.31 0.72 12.65
C PRO A 156 -1.49 -0.53 11.82
N ASN A 157 -2.29 -0.41 10.77
CA ASN A 157 -2.16 -1.25 9.59
C ASN A 157 -1.25 -0.50 8.61
N LEU A 158 0.02 -0.86 8.61
CA LEU A 158 1.03 -0.22 7.76
C LEU A 158 0.98 -0.79 6.35
N VAL A 159 0.89 0.06 5.35
CA VAL A 159 1.03 -0.36 3.94
C VAL A 159 2.44 -0.03 3.48
N VAL A 160 3.16 -1.05 3.08
CA VAL A 160 4.54 -0.93 2.61
C VAL A 160 4.67 -1.58 1.24
N PHE A 161 5.33 -0.87 0.33
CA PHE A 161 5.78 -1.42 -0.93
C PHE A 161 7.25 -1.83 -0.76
N PRO A 162 7.55 -3.13 -0.52
CA PRO A 162 8.86 -3.58 -0.08
C PRO A 162 9.94 -3.41 -1.16
N GLU A 163 9.56 -3.27 -2.42
CA GLU A 163 10.44 -2.93 -3.53
C GLU A 163 11.12 -1.55 -3.35
N GLY A 164 10.50 -0.66 -2.58
CA GLY A 164 11.02 0.66 -2.29
C GLY A 164 10.93 1.65 -3.47
N THR A 165 10.55 1.21 -4.65
CA THR A 165 10.32 2.05 -5.84
C THR A 165 9.25 1.41 -6.71
N ARG A 166 8.66 2.17 -7.62
CA ARG A 166 7.73 1.60 -8.61
C ARG A 166 8.52 0.90 -9.71
N SER A 167 8.05 -0.28 -10.10
CA SER A 167 8.55 -0.99 -11.27
C SER A 167 8.40 -0.14 -12.54
N THR A 168 9.33 -0.27 -13.47
CA THR A 168 9.30 0.41 -14.78
C THR A 168 8.62 -0.42 -15.86
N ASP A 169 8.68 -1.72 -15.72
CA ASP A 169 8.21 -2.73 -16.68
C ASP A 169 7.00 -3.53 -16.16
N GLY A 170 6.57 -3.23 -14.94
CA GLY A 170 5.49 -3.95 -14.26
C GLY A 170 5.91 -5.27 -13.63
N GLN A 171 7.20 -5.62 -13.71
CA GLN A 171 7.73 -6.83 -13.09
C GLN A 171 8.06 -6.58 -11.62
N LEU A 172 8.03 -7.65 -10.83
CA LEU A 172 8.39 -7.62 -9.42
C LEU A 172 9.85 -7.26 -9.23
N GLN A 173 10.11 -6.23 -8.44
CA GLN A 173 11.47 -5.87 -8.02
C GLN A 173 11.86 -6.61 -6.72
N PRO A 174 13.16 -6.79 -6.45
CA PRO A 174 13.62 -7.41 -5.21
C PRO A 174 13.08 -6.67 -3.98
N PHE A 175 12.65 -7.42 -2.98
CA PHE A 175 12.16 -6.85 -1.74
C PHE A 175 13.29 -6.39 -0.83
N ARG A 176 13.13 -5.23 -0.22
CA ARG A 176 14.08 -4.69 0.76
C ARG A 176 13.84 -5.31 2.14
N MET A 177 14.90 -5.74 2.79
CA MET A 177 14.88 -6.40 4.10
C MET A 177 14.21 -5.57 5.21
N GLY A 178 14.24 -4.24 5.10
CA GLY A 178 13.73 -3.33 6.14
C GLY A 178 12.29 -3.59 6.58
N THR A 179 11.40 -3.91 5.64
CA THR A 179 9.99 -4.22 5.94
C THR A 179 9.87 -5.45 6.84
N PHE A 180 10.64 -6.49 6.55
CA PHE A 180 10.62 -7.75 7.29
C PHE A 180 11.29 -7.62 8.66
N LEU A 181 12.33 -6.79 8.76
CA LEU A 181 12.96 -6.42 10.03
C LEU A 181 11.97 -5.66 10.94
N LEU A 182 11.17 -4.75 10.38
CA LEU A 182 10.11 -4.08 11.12
C LEU A 182 9.06 -5.09 11.62
N ALA A 183 8.63 -6.02 10.76
CA ALA A 183 7.67 -7.07 11.11
C ALA A 183 8.18 -7.91 12.29
N ALA A 184 9.40 -8.41 12.21
CA ALA A 184 10.02 -9.22 13.24
C ALA A 184 10.17 -8.45 14.56
N ARG A 185 10.75 -7.24 14.53
CA ARG A 185 10.99 -6.42 15.75
C ARG A 185 9.71 -5.95 16.41
N CYS A 186 8.70 -5.59 15.63
CA CYS A 186 7.42 -5.14 16.15
C CYS A 186 6.44 -6.29 16.37
N ARG A 187 6.79 -7.53 16.01
CA ARG A 187 5.89 -8.69 16.05
C ARG A 187 4.55 -8.39 15.38
N LEU A 188 4.62 -7.80 14.19
CA LEU A 188 3.47 -7.53 13.37
C LEU A 188 3.35 -8.60 12.29
N PRO A 189 2.19 -9.26 12.13
CA PRO A 189 1.98 -10.16 11.02
C PRO A 189 2.03 -9.42 9.71
N ILE A 190 2.47 -10.10 8.66
CA ILE A 190 2.49 -9.58 7.30
C ILE A 190 1.24 -10.06 6.58
N LEU A 191 0.52 -9.15 5.98
CA LEU A 191 -0.59 -9.45 5.08
C LEU A 191 -0.16 -9.18 3.65
N PRO A 192 0.11 -10.23 2.84
CA PRO A 192 0.49 -10.05 1.45
C PRO A 192 -0.72 -9.63 0.61
N VAL A 193 -0.52 -8.65 -0.27
CA VAL A 193 -1.55 -8.16 -1.20
C VAL A 193 -0.95 -8.05 -2.59
N VAL A 194 -1.45 -8.83 -3.54
CA VAL A 194 -0.99 -8.79 -4.92
C VAL A 194 -1.87 -7.85 -5.73
N ILE A 195 -1.25 -6.86 -6.38
CA ILE A 195 -1.94 -5.90 -7.25
C ILE A 195 -1.55 -6.19 -8.69
N ARG A 196 -2.55 -6.41 -9.53
CA ARG A 196 -2.38 -6.76 -10.95
C ARG A 196 -3.07 -5.76 -11.87
N GLY A 197 -2.47 -5.50 -13.03
CA GLY A 197 -3.06 -4.69 -14.09
C GLY A 197 -2.90 -3.19 -13.96
N THR A 198 -2.18 -2.66 -12.97
CA THR A 198 -2.03 -1.20 -12.79
C THR A 198 -1.01 -0.60 -13.76
N SER A 199 0.10 -1.30 -14.05
CA SER A 199 1.18 -0.81 -14.91
C SER A 199 0.70 -0.47 -16.33
N PRO A 200 -0.05 -1.32 -17.06
CA PRO A 200 -0.53 -1.01 -18.40
C PRO A 200 -1.61 0.09 -18.42
N ILE A 201 -2.30 0.32 -17.30
CA ILE A 201 -3.33 1.37 -17.16
C ILE A 201 -2.68 2.72 -16.91
N HIS A 202 -1.73 2.78 -15.97
CA HIS A 202 -1.06 4.03 -15.58
C HIS A 202 0.36 3.71 -15.08
N GLY A 203 1.30 3.64 -16.00
CA GLY A 203 2.69 3.31 -15.70
C GLY A 203 3.38 4.35 -14.80
N ARG A 204 4.58 4.03 -14.36
CA ARG A 204 5.35 4.76 -13.33
C ARG A 204 5.40 6.28 -13.51
N ASN A 205 5.65 6.74 -14.73
CA ASN A 205 5.81 8.17 -15.06
C ASN A 205 4.77 8.64 -16.08
N ALA A 206 3.72 7.86 -16.31
CA ALA A 206 2.70 8.20 -17.27
C ALA A 206 1.81 9.32 -16.73
N PHE A 207 1.52 10.31 -17.56
CA PHE A 207 0.42 11.25 -17.34
C PHE A 207 -0.91 10.64 -17.79
N ALA A 208 -0.86 9.83 -18.86
CA ALA A 208 -2.03 9.16 -19.41
C ALA A 208 -2.50 8.02 -18.50
N CYS A 209 -3.82 7.92 -18.35
CA CYS A 209 -4.49 6.81 -17.70
C CYS A 209 -5.42 6.13 -18.71
N TYR A 210 -5.31 4.82 -18.87
CA TYR A 210 -6.13 4.08 -19.82
C TYR A 210 -7.24 3.32 -19.10
N PRO A 211 -8.40 3.15 -19.73
CA PRO A 211 -9.44 2.29 -19.21
C PRO A 211 -8.94 0.86 -19.00
N GLY A 212 -9.38 0.21 -17.93
CA GLY A 212 -8.97 -1.15 -17.66
C GLY A 212 -9.47 -1.69 -16.33
N THR A 213 -9.04 -2.90 -16.00
CA THR A 213 -9.35 -3.56 -14.73
C THR A 213 -8.09 -3.71 -13.92
N VAL A 214 -8.18 -3.44 -12.62
CA VAL A 214 -7.18 -3.70 -11.61
C VAL A 214 -7.72 -4.78 -10.68
N ARG A 215 -6.91 -5.77 -10.36
CA ARG A 215 -7.23 -6.80 -9.38
C ARG A 215 -6.35 -6.64 -8.15
N VAL A 216 -6.96 -6.75 -6.97
CA VAL A 216 -6.30 -6.69 -5.67
C VAL A 216 -6.64 -7.99 -4.95
N ASP A 217 -5.67 -8.85 -4.82
CA ASP A 217 -5.81 -10.15 -4.17
C ASP A 217 -5.16 -10.11 -2.79
N VAL A 218 -5.99 -10.16 -1.74
CA VAL A 218 -5.53 -10.24 -0.35
C VAL A 218 -5.31 -11.70 -0.01
N LEU A 219 -4.14 -12.03 0.53
CA LEU A 219 -3.72 -13.40 0.77
C LEU A 219 -3.64 -13.69 2.27
N PRO A 220 -3.58 -14.98 2.67
CA PRO A 220 -3.46 -15.34 4.07
C PRO A 220 -2.29 -14.66 4.77
N PRO A 221 -2.45 -14.24 6.03
CA PRO A 221 -1.39 -13.59 6.78
C PRO A 221 -0.22 -14.54 7.04
N ILE A 222 0.97 -13.95 7.08
CA ILE A 222 2.20 -14.63 7.49
C ILE A 222 2.52 -14.15 8.91
N GLU A 223 2.51 -15.07 9.87
CA GLU A 223 2.83 -14.75 11.25
C GLU A 223 4.31 -14.38 11.41
N PRO A 224 4.62 -13.39 12.24
CA PRO A 224 6.00 -13.05 12.55
C PRO A 224 6.63 -14.13 13.42
N PRO A 225 7.94 -14.28 13.38
CA PRO A 225 8.64 -15.18 14.28
C PRO A 225 8.38 -14.81 15.75
N GLY A 226 8.47 -15.77 16.64
CA GLY A 226 8.34 -15.58 18.08
C GLY A 226 9.42 -14.64 18.68
N LYS A 227 9.69 -14.79 19.97
CA LYS A 227 10.82 -14.08 20.58
C LYS A 227 12.12 -14.62 20.03
N LEU A 228 12.92 -13.74 19.43
CA LEU A 228 14.22 -14.08 18.84
C LEU A 228 15.34 -13.34 19.60
N SER A 229 16.47 -13.99 19.71
CA SER A 229 17.73 -13.32 20.09
C SER A 229 18.21 -12.39 18.96
N ALA A 230 19.15 -11.52 19.25
CA ALA A 230 19.72 -10.62 18.24
C ALA A 230 20.41 -11.38 17.11
N ALA A 231 20.96 -12.56 17.38
CA ALA A 231 21.60 -13.42 16.37
C ALA A 231 20.59 -14.08 15.43
N GLU A 232 19.47 -14.55 15.95
CA GLU A 232 18.44 -15.26 15.18
C GLU A 232 17.58 -14.31 14.31
N ILE A 233 17.57 -13.01 14.61
CA ILE A 233 16.65 -12.07 13.95
C ILE A 233 16.94 -11.93 12.44
N LEU A 234 18.20 -12.02 12.02
CA LEU A 234 18.58 -11.86 10.62
C LEU A 234 18.13 -13.06 9.79
N ASP A 235 18.31 -14.27 10.29
CA ASP A 235 17.89 -15.50 9.61
C ASP A 235 16.37 -15.58 9.50
N ALA A 236 15.67 -15.23 10.58
CA ALA A 236 14.23 -15.17 10.58
C ALA A 236 13.68 -14.11 9.62
N VAL A 237 14.33 -12.96 9.52
CA VAL A 237 13.98 -11.89 8.56
C VAL A 237 14.20 -12.37 7.13
N ALA A 238 15.31 -13.05 6.84
CA ALA A 238 15.59 -13.60 5.51
C ALA A 238 14.56 -14.70 5.13
N ALA A 239 14.21 -15.59 6.06
CA ALA A 239 13.17 -16.60 5.85
C ALA A 239 11.80 -15.97 5.58
N LEU A 240 11.42 -14.96 6.34
CA LEU A 240 10.18 -14.23 6.19
C LEU A 240 10.10 -13.50 4.84
N GLN A 241 11.19 -12.86 4.42
CA GLN A 241 11.32 -12.21 3.11
C GLN A 241 11.18 -13.24 1.99
N LYS A 242 11.91 -14.36 2.05
CA LYS A 242 11.85 -15.43 1.04
C LYS A 242 10.45 -16.01 0.91
N LYS A 243 9.76 -16.26 2.04
CA LYS A 243 8.38 -16.74 2.05
C LYS A 243 7.43 -15.73 1.38
N ALA A 244 7.58 -14.45 1.69
CA ALA A 244 6.78 -13.40 1.08
C ALA A 244 7.06 -13.28 -0.42
N GLU A 245 8.33 -13.23 -0.86
CA GLU A 245 8.69 -13.12 -2.28
C GLU A 245 8.18 -14.31 -3.10
N ALA A 246 8.20 -15.53 -2.55
CA ALA A 246 7.69 -16.72 -3.22
C ALA A 246 6.23 -16.58 -3.64
N ILE A 247 5.41 -15.94 -2.81
CA ILE A 247 3.99 -15.67 -3.10
C ILE A 247 3.84 -14.80 -4.36
N TYR A 248 4.63 -13.74 -4.48
CA TYR A 248 4.54 -12.84 -5.64
C TYR A 248 5.17 -13.45 -6.89
N ARG A 249 6.25 -14.23 -6.75
CA ARG A 249 6.89 -14.94 -7.87
C ARG A 249 6.00 -16.05 -8.45
N ALA A 250 5.06 -16.58 -7.67
CA ALA A 250 4.08 -17.55 -8.14
C ALA A 250 3.03 -16.92 -9.08
N VAL A 251 2.97 -15.59 -9.18
CA VAL A 251 2.06 -14.88 -10.09
C VAL A 251 2.73 -14.77 -11.47
N PRO A 252 2.18 -15.41 -12.51
CA PRO A 252 2.84 -15.50 -13.82
C PRO A 252 3.08 -14.14 -14.49
N ASP A 253 2.11 -13.22 -14.36
CA ASP A 253 2.18 -11.88 -14.96
C ASP A 253 1.38 -10.87 -14.13
N LEU A 254 2.07 -9.94 -13.49
CA LEU A 254 1.45 -8.86 -12.72
C LEU A 254 0.74 -7.81 -13.59
N ASN A 255 0.99 -7.79 -14.90
CA ASN A 255 0.32 -6.89 -15.85
C ASN A 255 -1.03 -7.44 -16.30
N ARG A 256 -1.33 -8.72 -16.11
CA ARG A 256 -2.58 -9.36 -16.46
C ARG A 256 -3.50 -9.52 -15.26
N VAL A 257 -4.79 -9.43 -15.52
CA VAL A 257 -5.85 -9.61 -14.52
C VAL A 257 -6.62 -10.92 -14.72
N ASP A 258 -6.39 -11.60 -15.83
CA ASP A 258 -7.05 -12.85 -16.17
C ASP A 258 -6.46 -14.03 -15.40
N GLY A 259 -7.32 -14.94 -15.00
CA GLY A 259 -6.97 -16.11 -14.19
C GLY A 259 -6.96 -15.86 -12.67
N ASP A 260 -7.31 -16.89 -11.93
CA ASP A 260 -7.15 -16.90 -10.48
C ASP A 260 -5.66 -17.05 -10.15
N LEU A 261 -5.24 -16.45 -9.03
CA LEU A 261 -3.94 -16.81 -8.49
C LEU A 261 -3.95 -18.31 -8.21
N PRO A 262 -2.86 -19.04 -8.53
CA PRO A 262 -2.72 -20.38 -8.01
C PRO A 262 -2.97 -20.27 -6.50
N SER A 263 -3.93 -21.07 -6.01
CA SER A 263 -4.19 -21.14 -4.56
C SER A 263 -2.81 -21.28 -3.92
N PRO A 264 -2.41 -20.42 -2.99
CA PRO A 264 -1.18 -20.65 -2.28
C PRO A 264 -1.39 -22.01 -1.61
N ALA A 265 -0.81 -23.03 -2.18
CA ALA A 265 -0.75 -24.33 -1.54
C ALA A 265 -0.22 -24.03 -0.14
N LEU A 266 -1.07 -24.20 0.86
CA LEU A 266 -0.68 -24.16 2.25
C LEU A 266 0.55 -25.06 2.30
N ALA A 267 1.72 -24.46 2.45
CA ALA A 267 2.91 -25.24 2.71
C ALA A 267 2.52 -26.14 3.88
N PRO A 268 2.71 -27.48 3.78
CA PRO A 268 2.30 -28.36 4.84
C PRO A 268 2.89 -27.79 6.12
N SER A 269 2.06 -27.67 7.14
CA SER A 269 2.49 -27.33 8.48
C SER A 269 3.56 -28.35 8.85
N GLU A 270 4.83 -27.98 8.73
CA GLU A 270 5.89 -28.74 9.36
C GLU A 270 5.57 -28.69 10.85
N SER A 271 4.97 -29.78 11.32
CA SER A 271 4.83 -30.09 12.73
C SER A 271 6.24 -30.14 13.28
N VAL A 272 6.65 -29.09 13.97
CA VAL A 272 7.82 -29.09 14.81
C VAL A 272 7.51 -30.05 15.96
N SER A 273 8.05 -31.24 15.83
CA SER A 273 8.17 -32.23 16.92
C SER A 273 9.26 -31.81 17.89
#